data_d081561c8aa633f30fd0921ea259268a
#
_entry.id   d081561c8aa633f30fd0921ea259268a
#
_cell.length_a   1.000
_cell.length_b   1.000
_cell.length_c   1.000
_cell.angle_alpha   90.00
_cell.angle_beta   90.00
_cell.angle_gamma   90.00
#
_symmetry.space_group_name_H-M   'P 1'
#
loop_
_entity.id
_entity.type
_entity.pdbx_description
1 polymer ?
#
loop_
_entity_poly.entity_id
_entity_poly.type
_entity_poly.pdbx_seq_one_letter_code
_entity_poly.pdbx_strand_id
1 'polypeptide(L)'
;QKMSNGNYHDPIVESGSKDELGSLTSALEKFRHQLARGETLKAEQEAMQEQVEADRKSRTNLEKAKAEDLKRFVDVGQSRCDRLASGDLTVRMDEKLAPEFETIRDNFNTSVSALEDTIGNVVQAVYAIRSGLGEISNASNDLARRTEQQAASLEETVAALGEVTRGVNDTADGANTAQK
;
A
#
# COMPACT_ATOMS: atom_id res chain seq x y z
N GLN A 1 -74.53 -17.28 -8.31
CA GLN A 1 -74.25 -15.83 -8.01
C GLN A 1 -72.91 -15.58 -7.29
N LYS A 2 -72.34 -16.52 -6.46
CA LYS A 2 -71.05 -16.34 -5.77
C LYS A 2 -69.83 -16.47 -6.72
N MET A 3 -69.86 -17.40 -7.70
CA MET A 3 -68.80 -17.59 -8.66
C MET A 3 -68.63 -16.41 -9.66
N SER A 4 -69.72 -15.68 -9.97
CA SER A 4 -69.63 -14.50 -10.84
C SER A 4 -68.94 -13.30 -10.19
N ASN A 5 -68.71 -13.34 -8.89
CA ASN A 5 -68.00 -12.31 -8.11
C ASN A 5 -66.58 -12.71 -7.73
N GLY A 6 -66.02 -13.72 -8.39
CA GLY A 6 -64.60 -14.13 -8.20
C GLY A 6 -64.34 -14.99 -6.96
N ASN A 7 -65.37 -15.50 -6.28
CA ASN A 7 -65.18 -16.40 -5.14
C ASN A 7 -65.21 -17.87 -5.60
N TYR A 8 -64.04 -18.43 -5.83
CA TYR A 8 -63.87 -19.83 -6.26
C TYR A 8 -63.49 -20.77 -5.11
N HIS A 9 -63.38 -20.31 -3.88
CA HIS A 9 -62.94 -21.10 -2.74
C HIS A 9 -64.10 -21.78 -2.00
N ASP A 10 -65.32 -21.25 -2.04
CA ASP A 10 -66.48 -21.83 -1.38
C ASP A 10 -66.98 -23.08 -2.18
N PRO A 11 -67.22 -24.24 -1.54
CA PRO A 11 -67.73 -25.40 -2.24
C PRO A 11 -69.15 -25.19 -2.74
N ILE A 12 -69.48 -25.76 -3.88
CA ILE A 12 -70.84 -25.84 -4.38
C ILE A 12 -71.53 -26.93 -3.60
N VAL A 13 -72.68 -26.62 -3.00
CA VAL A 13 -73.49 -27.58 -2.25
C VAL A 13 -73.96 -28.64 -3.24
N GLU A 14 -73.45 -29.88 -3.09
CA GLU A 14 -73.89 -31.02 -3.90
C GLU A 14 -75.38 -31.32 -3.62
N SER A 15 -76.19 -31.25 -4.66
CA SER A 15 -77.52 -31.85 -4.59
C SER A 15 -77.34 -33.34 -4.74
N GLY A 16 -77.60 -34.14 -3.71
CA GLY A 16 -77.40 -35.62 -3.69
C GLY A 16 -78.33 -36.38 -4.66
N SER A 17 -78.78 -35.76 -5.72
CA SER A 17 -79.60 -36.30 -6.79
C SER A 17 -78.77 -37.02 -7.84
N LYS A 18 -79.14 -38.21 -8.28
CA LYS A 18 -78.51 -39.02 -9.32
C LYS A 18 -79.00 -38.68 -10.73
N ASP A 19 -79.68 -37.58 -10.91
CA ASP A 19 -80.27 -37.10 -12.18
C ASP A 19 -79.29 -36.05 -12.88
N GLU A 20 -79.80 -35.47 -13.95
CA GLU A 20 -79.05 -34.45 -14.76
C GLU A 20 -78.52 -33.32 -13.90
N LEU A 21 -79.20 -32.98 -12.79
CA LEU A 21 -78.81 -31.91 -11.88
C LEU A 21 -77.51 -32.25 -11.09
N GLY A 22 -77.37 -33.54 -10.68
CA GLY A 22 -76.16 -34.05 -9.99
C GLY A 22 -74.93 -34.04 -10.93
N SER A 23 -75.12 -34.38 -12.22
CA SER A 23 -74.08 -34.35 -13.21
C SER A 23 -73.61 -32.90 -13.47
N LEU A 24 -74.53 -31.92 -13.54
CA LEU A 24 -74.24 -30.51 -13.71
C LEU A 24 -73.47 -29.93 -12.52
N THR A 25 -73.88 -30.29 -11.30
CA THR A 25 -73.22 -29.83 -10.05
C THR A 25 -71.76 -30.35 -10.00
N SER A 26 -71.53 -31.61 -10.37
CA SER A 26 -70.18 -32.18 -10.44
C SER A 26 -69.29 -31.51 -11.50
N ALA A 27 -69.82 -31.17 -12.66
CA ALA A 27 -69.11 -30.43 -13.70
C ALA A 27 -68.73 -28.99 -13.26
N LEU A 28 -69.66 -28.28 -12.57
CA LEU A 28 -69.40 -26.98 -12.01
C LEU A 28 -68.36 -27.00 -10.91
N GLU A 29 -68.33 -28.05 -10.06
CA GLU A 29 -67.31 -28.21 -9.01
C GLU A 29 -65.93 -28.45 -9.61
N LYS A 30 -65.79 -29.29 -10.66
CA LYS A 30 -64.55 -29.46 -11.40
C LYS A 30 -64.07 -28.16 -12.02
N PHE A 31 -64.97 -27.37 -12.59
CA PHE A 31 -64.65 -26.04 -13.18
C PHE A 31 -64.20 -25.07 -12.11
N ARG A 32 -64.87 -25.03 -10.95
CA ARG A 32 -64.45 -24.21 -9.79
C ARG A 32 -63.05 -24.56 -9.33
N HIS A 33 -62.72 -25.87 -9.19
CA HIS A 33 -61.41 -26.32 -8.80
C HIS A 33 -60.33 -25.90 -9.81
N GLN A 34 -60.65 -25.95 -11.13
CA GLN A 34 -59.71 -25.53 -12.16
C GLN A 34 -59.45 -24.00 -12.08
N LEU A 35 -60.47 -23.20 -11.85
CA LEU A 35 -60.31 -21.77 -11.71
C LEU A 35 -59.53 -21.41 -10.44
N ALA A 36 -59.83 -21.98 -9.28
CA ALA A 36 -59.07 -21.79 -8.04
C ALA A 36 -57.63 -22.17 -8.18
N ARG A 37 -57.31 -23.28 -8.87
CA ARG A 37 -55.94 -23.70 -9.16
C ARG A 37 -55.22 -22.75 -10.11
N GLY A 38 -55.95 -22.18 -11.09
CA GLY A 38 -55.42 -21.17 -11.98
C GLY A 38 -55.00 -19.87 -11.26
N GLU A 39 -55.82 -19.43 -10.29
CA GLU A 39 -55.50 -18.26 -9.46
C GLU A 39 -54.28 -18.50 -8.56
N THR A 40 -54.19 -19.66 -7.90
CA THR A 40 -53.02 -20.00 -7.09
C THR A 40 -51.74 -20.06 -7.91
N LEU A 41 -51.77 -20.71 -9.08
CA LEU A 41 -50.61 -20.75 -9.98
C LEU A 41 -50.19 -19.37 -10.48
N LYS A 42 -51.15 -18.49 -10.76
CA LYS A 42 -50.88 -17.10 -11.18
C LYS A 42 -50.24 -16.29 -10.05
N ALA A 43 -50.77 -16.41 -8.83
CA ALA A 43 -50.22 -15.77 -7.65
C ALA A 43 -48.80 -16.26 -7.32
N GLU A 44 -48.56 -17.57 -7.43
CA GLU A 44 -47.21 -18.16 -7.27
C GLU A 44 -46.22 -17.66 -8.36
N GLN A 45 -46.69 -17.54 -9.59
CA GLN A 45 -45.87 -17.03 -10.70
C GLN A 45 -45.54 -15.57 -10.52
N GLU A 46 -46.49 -14.73 -10.09
CA GLU A 46 -46.28 -13.30 -9.79
C GLU A 46 -45.29 -13.15 -8.61
N ALA A 47 -45.44 -13.89 -7.53
CA ALA A 47 -44.53 -13.86 -6.39
C ALA A 47 -43.10 -14.31 -6.78
N MET A 48 -42.97 -15.34 -7.61
CA MET A 48 -41.65 -15.79 -8.11
C MET A 48 -41.01 -14.75 -9.01
N GLN A 49 -41.77 -14.06 -9.88
CA GLN A 49 -41.24 -12.99 -10.72
C GLN A 49 -40.77 -11.80 -9.88
N GLU A 50 -41.52 -11.41 -8.86
CA GLU A 50 -41.15 -10.33 -7.94
C GLU A 50 -39.86 -10.68 -7.19
N GLN A 51 -39.69 -11.91 -6.74
CA GLN A 51 -38.48 -12.38 -6.06
C GLN A 51 -37.27 -12.36 -6.99
N VAL A 52 -37.42 -12.85 -8.23
CA VAL A 52 -36.33 -12.83 -9.24
C VAL A 52 -35.94 -11.38 -9.57
N GLU A 53 -36.90 -10.47 -9.66
CA GLU A 53 -36.60 -9.06 -9.94
C GLU A 53 -35.91 -8.38 -8.74
N ALA A 54 -36.31 -8.69 -7.50
CA ALA A 54 -35.65 -8.22 -6.28
C ALA A 54 -34.20 -8.73 -6.20
N ASP A 55 -33.97 -10.02 -6.45
CA ASP A 55 -32.64 -10.61 -6.48
C ASP A 55 -31.76 -9.98 -7.56
N ARG A 56 -32.31 -9.74 -8.75
CA ARG A 56 -31.61 -9.07 -9.84
C ARG A 56 -31.19 -7.64 -9.46
N LYS A 57 -32.10 -6.88 -8.87
CA LYS A 57 -31.80 -5.52 -8.38
C LYS A 57 -30.71 -5.54 -7.31
N SER A 58 -30.80 -6.47 -6.36
CA SER A 58 -29.80 -6.64 -5.29
C SER A 58 -28.41 -6.95 -5.87
N ARG A 59 -28.30 -7.89 -6.80
CA ARG A 59 -27.05 -8.21 -7.49
C ARG A 59 -26.47 -7.02 -8.25
N THR A 60 -27.31 -6.31 -9.01
CA THR A 60 -26.86 -5.13 -9.77
C THR A 60 -26.35 -4.03 -8.85
N ASN A 61 -27.00 -3.80 -7.70
CA ASN A 61 -26.55 -2.81 -6.72
C ASN A 61 -25.23 -3.22 -6.07
N LEU A 62 -25.06 -4.51 -5.74
CA LEU A 62 -23.80 -5.02 -5.19
C LEU A 62 -22.65 -4.89 -6.19
N GLU A 63 -22.88 -5.22 -7.47
CA GLU A 63 -21.88 -5.06 -8.53
C GLU A 63 -21.47 -3.59 -8.71
N LYS A 64 -22.44 -2.66 -8.69
CA LYS A 64 -22.15 -1.22 -8.76
C LYS A 64 -21.33 -0.76 -7.56
N ALA A 65 -21.70 -1.15 -6.33
CA ALA A 65 -20.94 -0.79 -5.13
C ALA A 65 -19.51 -1.29 -5.19
N LYS A 66 -19.28 -2.55 -5.62
CA LYS A 66 -17.93 -3.10 -5.81
C LYS A 66 -17.13 -2.37 -6.88
N ALA A 67 -17.76 -1.98 -7.99
CA ALA A 67 -17.11 -1.22 -9.05
C ALA A 67 -16.71 0.19 -8.57
N GLU A 68 -17.54 0.84 -7.76
CA GLU A 68 -17.24 2.14 -7.15
C GLU A 68 -16.09 2.05 -6.13
N ASP A 69 -16.08 1.01 -5.29
CA ASP A 69 -14.99 0.77 -4.34
C ASP A 69 -13.66 0.49 -5.04
N LEU A 70 -13.68 -0.33 -6.10
CA LEU A 70 -12.49 -0.58 -6.92
C LEU A 70 -11.99 0.70 -7.58
N LYS A 71 -12.89 1.50 -8.17
CA LYS A 71 -12.52 2.78 -8.78
C LYS A 71 -11.86 3.72 -7.76
N ARG A 72 -12.45 3.86 -6.58
CA ARG A 72 -11.89 4.66 -5.49
C ARG A 72 -10.49 4.19 -5.09
N PHE A 73 -10.32 2.87 -4.95
CA PHE A 73 -9.01 2.28 -4.64
C PHE A 73 -7.96 2.60 -5.71
N VAL A 74 -8.32 2.47 -6.99
CA VAL A 74 -7.41 2.79 -8.11
C VAL A 74 -7.05 4.27 -8.13
N ASP A 75 -8.03 5.17 -7.98
CA ASP A 75 -7.81 6.62 -7.99
C ASP A 75 -6.89 7.06 -6.83
N VAL A 76 -7.13 6.54 -5.61
CA VAL A 76 -6.29 6.78 -4.43
C VAL A 76 -4.89 6.20 -4.66
N GLY A 77 -4.80 4.95 -5.10
CA GLY A 77 -3.54 4.25 -5.35
C GLY A 77 -2.67 5.00 -6.35
N GLN A 78 -3.24 5.39 -7.48
CA GLN A 78 -2.52 6.16 -8.50
C GLN A 78 -1.98 7.48 -7.94
N SER A 79 -2.83 8.27 -7.28
CA SER A 79 -2.41 9.55 -6.70
C SER A 79 -1.27 9.39 -5.68
N ARG A 80 -1.30 8.34 -4.84
CA ARG A 80 -0.27 8.09 -3.84
C ARG A 80 1.03 7.57 -4.46
N CYS A 81 0.93 6.72 -5.48
CA CYS A 81 2.09 6.26 -6.25
C CYS A 81 2.77 7.40 -7.02
N ASP A 82 2.01 8.32 -7.62
CA ASP A 82 2.56 9.48 -8.32
C ASP A 82 3.36 10.39 -7.37
N ARG A 83 2.85 10.64 -6.16
CA ARG A 83 3.58 11.38 -5.12
C ARG A 83 4.85 10.64 -4.68
N LEU A 84 4.77 9.35 -4.44
CA LEU A 84 5.94 8.53 -4.10
C LEU A 84 6.99 8.58 -5.22
N ALA A 85 6.57 8.47 -6.48
CA ALA A 85 7.46 8.56 -7.64
C ALA A 85 8.12 9.94 -7.78
N SER A 86 7.49 11.01 -7.28
CA SER A 86 8.09 12.34 -7.20
C SER A 86 9.06 12.53 -6.01
N GLY A 87 9.27 11.47 -5.20
CA GLY A 87 10.19 11.49 -4.05
C GLY A 87 9.54 11.87 -2.72
N ASP A 88 8.21 11.99 -2.66
CA ASP A 88 7.51 12.28 -1.42
C ASP A 88 7.32 11.00 -0.59
N LEU A 89 8.25 10.77 0.33
CA LEU A 89 8.22 9.62 1.26
C LEU A 89 7.29 9.82 2.46
N THR A 90 6.65 10.99 2.59
CA THR A 90 5.66 11.23 3.66
C THR A 90 4.26 10.79 3.27
N VAL A 91 4.07 10.36 2.02
CA VAL A 91 2.77 9.93 1.50
C VAL A 91 2.26 8.70 2.25
N ARG A 92 0.97 8.71 2.58
CA ARG A 92 0.27 7.56 3.18
C ARG A 92 -1.11 7.41 2.53
N MET A 93 -1.63 6.18 2.51
CA MET A 93 -3.02 5.91 2.19
C MET A 93 -3.81 5.88 3.50
N ASP A 94 -4.46 7.01 3.83
CA ASP A 94 -5.23 7.15 5.09
C ASP A 94 -6.73 7.00 4.87
N GLU A 95 -7.16 6.95 3.61
CA GLU A 95 -8.56 6.79 3.24
C GLU A 95 -9.08 5.41 3.66
N LYS A 96 -10.32 5.40 4.16
CA LYS A 96 -11.02 4.15 4.43
C LYS A 96 -11.41 3.48 3.11
N LEU A 97 -10.84 2.34 2.85
CA LEU A 97 -11.10 1.52 1.67
C LEU A 97 -12.06 0.37 2.00
N ALA A 98 -12.54 -0.33 0.97
CA ALA A 98 -13.27 -1.57 1.20
C ALA A 98 -12.35 -2.63 1.85
N PRO A 99 -12.90 -3.54 2.69
CA PRO A 99 -12.10 -4.48 3.48
C PRO A 99 -11.11 -5.31 2.68
N GLU A 100 -11.45 -5.64 1.43
CA GLU A 100 -10.59 -6.39 0.52
C GLU A 100 -9.30 -5.62 0.12
N PHE A 101 -9.27 -4.29 0.24
CA PHE A 101 -8.12 -3.44 -0.11
C PHE A 101 -7.32 -2.96 1.10
N GLU A 102 -7.79 -3.19 2.33
CA GLU A 102 -7.09 -2.74 3.53
C GLU A 102 -5.68 -3.33 3.68
N THR A 103 -5.52 -4.61 3.36
CA THR A 103 -4.20 -5.26 3.37
C THR A 103 -3.21 -4.59 2.40
N ILE A 104 -3.69 -4.19 1.21
CA ILE A 104 -2.84 -3.50 0.23
C ILE A 104 -2.47 -2.11 0.71
N ARG A 105 -3.41 -1.39 1.32
CA ARG A 105 -3.17 -0.09 1.97
C ARG A 105 -2.07 -0.20 3.04
N ASP A 106 -2.20 -1.18 3.93
CA ASP A 106 -1.26 -1.37 5.04
C ASP A 106 0.14 -1.76 4.54
N ASN A 107 0.21 -2.63 3.54
CA ASN A 107 1.48 -2.99 2.88
C ASN A 107 2.13 -1.80 2.19
N PHE A 108 1.35 -0.96 1.50
CA PHE A 108 1.86 0.28 0.90
C PHE A 108 2.45 1.21 1.97
N ASN A 109 1.69 1.50 3.03
CA ASN A 109 2.13 2.37 4.11
C ASN A 109 3.38 1.84 4.81
N THR A 110 3.45 0.53 5.07
CA THR A 110 4.63 -0.13 5.66
C THR A 110 5.85 0.00 4.74
N SER A 111 5.65 -0.22 3.43
CA SER A 111 6.74 -0.11 2.45
C SER A 111 7.28 1.32 2.34
N VAL A 112 6.40 2.32 2.33
CA VAL A 112 6.79 3.74 2.30
C VAL A 112 7.53 4.12 3.59
N SER A 113 7.06 3.65 4.76
CA SER A 113 7.75 3.89 6.04
C SER A 113 9.17 3.30 6.04
N ALA A 114 9.33 2.07 5.57
CA ALA A 114 10.65 1.44 5.46
C ALA A 114 11.60 2.20 4.50
N LEU A 115 11.06 2.75 3.40
CA LEU A 115 11.82 3.61 2.49
C LEU A 115 12.22 4.93 3.16
N GLU A 116 11.31 5.58 3.88
CA GLU A 116 11.58 6.82 4.63
C GLU A 116 12.70 6.60 5.65
N ASP A 117 12.63 5.54 6.45
CA ASP A 117 13.66 5.17 7.42
C ASP A 117 15.01 4.90 6.75
N THR A 118 15.00 4.16 5.63
CA THR A 118 16.22 3.81 4.89
C THR A 118 16.89 5.09 4.33
N ILE A 119 16.14 5.95 3.70
CA ILE A 119 16.67 7.22 3.16
C ILE A 119 17.13 8.13 4.31
N GLY A 120 16.40 8.18 5.43
CA GLY A 120 16.82 8.89 6.62
C GLY A 120 18.18 8.43 7.13
N ASN A 121 18.40 7.11 7.23
CA ASN A 121 19.69 6.54 7.61
C ASN A 121 20.82 6.87 6.61
N VAL A 122 20.53 6.84 5.30
CA VAL A 122 21.50 7.23 4.27
C VAL A 122 21.90 8.69 4.42
N VAL A 123 20.92 9.58 4.63
CA VAL A 123 21.20 11.02 4.86
C VAL A 123 22.08 11.23 6.08
N GLN A 124 21.81 10.56 7.20
CA GLN A 124 22.66 10.62 8.40
C GLN A 124 24.07 10.10 8.14
N ALA A 125 24.22 9.00 7.41
CA ALA A 125 25.54 8.46 7.04
C ALA A 125 26.31 9.46 6.17
N VAL A 126 25.66 10.13 5.22
CA VAL A 126 26.28 11.16 4.38
C VAL A 126 26.76 12.36 5.23
N TYR A 127 25.99 12.79 6.21
CA TYR A 127 26.44 13.84 7.15
C TYR A 127 27.66 13.41 7.98
N ALA A 128 27.67 12.19 8.50
CA ALA A 128 28.81 11.64 9.23
C ALA A 128 30.08 11.57 8.36
N ILE A 129 29.96 11.07 7.12
CA ILE A 129 31.06 11.03 6.14
C ILE A 129 31.57 12.45 5.85
N ARG A 130 30.68 13.41 5.65
CA ARG A 130 31.07 14.81 5.38
C ARG A 130 31.81 15.45 6.55
N SER A 131 31.39 15.17 7.80
CA SER A 131 32.08 15.61 8.99
C SER A 131 33.48 14.98 9.07
N GLY A 132 33.58 13.66 8.90
CA GLY A 132 34.86 12.94 8.90
C GLY A 132 35.82 13.42 7.83
N LEU A 133 35.35 13.74 6.63
CA LEU A 133 36.16 14.35 5.57
C LEU A 133 36.71 15.73 5.97
N GLY A 134 35.92 16.54 6.69
CA GLY A 134 36.37 17.80 7.27
C GLY A 134 37.49 17.61 8.27
N GLU A 135 37.38 16.65 9.18
CA GLU A 135 38.42 16.29 10.15
C GLU A 135 39.70 15.79 9.47
N ILE A 136 39.57 14.92 8.47
CA ILE A 136 40.73 14.44 7.67
C ILE A 136 41.41 15.58 6.96
N SER A 137 40.67 16.51 6.37
CA SER A 137 41.24 17.70 5.70
C SER A 137 42.05 18.56 6.68
N ASN A 138 41.50 18.82 7.86
CA ASN A 138 42.20 19.58 8.92
C ASN A 138 43.47 18.87 9.41
N ALA A 139 43.39 17.56 9.66
CA ALA A 139 44.53 16.74 10.06
C ALA A 139 45.63 16.70 8.96
N SER A 140 45.23 16.62 7.69
CA SER A 140 46.16 16.66 6.56
C SER A 140 46.88 17.97 6.46
N ASN A 141 46.21 19.09 6.66
CA ASN A 141 46.81 20.42 6.69
C ASN A 141 47.79 20.58 7.88
N ASP A 142 47.42 20.08 9.07
CA ASP A 142 48.35 20.09 10.23
C ASP A 142 49.58 19.21 9.97
N LEU A 143 49.40 18.03 9.38
CA LEU A 143 50.49 17.16 9.01
C LEU A 143 51.44 17.84 7.99
N ALA A 144 50.89 18.47 6.95
CA ALA A 144 51.69 19.21 5.96
C ALA A 144 52.54 20.28 6.64
N ARG A 145 51.96 21.13 7.52
CA ARG A 145 52.68 22.13 8.27
C ARG A 145 53.76 21.57 9.17
N ARG A 146 53.50 20.47 9.88
CA ARG A 146 54.51 19.75 10.72
C ARG A 146 55.63 19.18 9.86
N THR A 147 55.32 18.66 8.69
CA THR A 147 56.34 18.14 7.75
C THR A 147 57.27 19.26 7.26
N GLU A 148 56.73 20.43 6.93
CA GLU A 148 57.53 21.60 6.56
C GLU A 148 58.43 22.06 7.70
N GLN A 149 57.90 22.14 8.95
CA GLN A 149 58.69 22.48 10.12
C GLN A 149 59.81 21.45 10.36
N GLN A 150 59.53 20.18 10.20
CA GLN A 150 60.50 19.12 10.36
C GLN A 150 61.58 19.14 9.30
N ALA A 151 61.25 19.49 8.04
CA ALA A 151 62.20 19.70 6.98
C ALA A 151 63.16 20.85 7.29
N ALA A 152 62.63 22.00 7.76
CA ALA A 152 63.46 23.14 8.18
C ALA A 152 64.39 22.79 9.33
N SER A 153 63.93 22.04 10.35
CA SER A 153 64.79 21.58 11.47
C SER A 153 65.86 20.56 11.02
N LEU A 154 65.58 19.75 10.03
CA LEU A 154 66.56 18.87 9.41
C LEU A 154 67.65 19.67 8.68
N GLU A 155 67.27 20.71 7.93
CA GLU A 155 68.23 21.58 7.26
C GLU A 155 69.16 22.27 8.26
N GLU A 156 68.63 22.81 9.37
CA GLU A 156 69.43 23.36 10.45
C GLU A 156 70.39 22.34 11.07
N THR A 157 69.87 21.10 11.31
CA THR A 157 70.72 20.03 11.87
C THR A 157 71.85 19.65 10.91
N VAL A 158 71.59 19.56 9.60
CA VAL A 158 72.63 19.32 8.57
C VAL A 158 73.67 20.41 8.54
N ALA A 159 73.26 21.67 8.63
CA ALA A 159 74.15 22.82 8.71
C ALA A 159 75.05 22.75 9.95
N ALA A 160 74.48 22.48 11.13
CA ALA A 160 75.22 22.32 12.39
C ALA A 160 76.22 21.15 12.31
N LEU A 161 75.82 20.00 11.75
CA LEU A 161 76.76 18.85 11.52
C LEU A 161 77.91 19.23 10.58
N GLY A 162 77.64 20.07 9.57
CA GLY A 162 78.67 20.61 8.67
C GLY A 162 79.68 21.48 9.41
N GLU A 163 79.25 22.28 10.38
CA GLU A 163 80.14 23.09 11.22
C GLU A 163 80.98 22.23 12.19
N VAL A 164 80.35 21.23 12.82
CA VAL A 164 81.06 20.26 13.71
C VAL A 164 82.12 19.51 12.89
N THR A 165 81.82 19.06 11.71
CA THR A 165 82.73 18.34 10.85
C THR A 165 83.95 19.21 10.46
N ARG A 166 83.73 20.47 10.13
CA ARG A 166 84.82 21.44 9.88
C ARG A 166 85.69 21.64 11.13
N GLY A 167 85.08 21.87 12.31
CA GLY A 167 85.83 22.03 13.54
C GLY A 167 86.64 20.81 13.93
N VAL A 168 86.17 19.59 13.65
CA VAL A 168 86.92 18.33 13.87
C VAL A 168 88.12 18.29 12.93
N ASN A 169 87.99 18.60 11.66
CA ASN A 169 89.05 18.66 10.68
C ASN A 169 90.13 19.69 11.06
N ASP A 170 89.71 20.94 11.42
CA ASP A 170 90.60 21.98 11.86
C ASP A 170 91.42 21.59 13.10
N THR A 171 90.79 20.87 14.06
CA THR A 171 91.44 20.35 15.26
C THR A 171 92.41 19.25 14.93
N ALA A 172 92.08 18.36 13.99
CA ALA A 172 92.97 17.30 13.56
C ALA A 172 94.20 17.89 12.84
N ASP A 173 94.06 18.87 11.99
CA ASP A 173 95.13 19.56 11.32
C ASP A 173 96.01 20.36 12.30
N GLY A 174 95.38 21.02 13.30
CA GLY A 174 96.13 21.67 14.39
C GLY A 174 96.97 20.73 15.22
N ALA A 175 96.46 19.53 15.54
CA ALA A 175 97.21 18.49 16.26
C ALA A 175 98.40 17.95 15.46
N ASN A 176 98.18 17.77 14.14
CA ASN A 176 99.28 17.35 13.25
C ASN A 176 100.38 18.36 13.13
N THR A 177 100.01 19.67 13.22
CA THR A 177 101.01 20.75 13.12
C THR A 177 101.79 20.90 14.43
N ALA A 178 101.20 20.68 15.57
CA ALA A 178 101.82 20.69 16.89
C ALA A 178 102.76 19.51 17.16
N GLN A 179 102.68 18.49 16.35
CA GLN A 179 103.54 17.26 16.48
C GLN A 179 104.88 17.37 15.62
N LYS A 180 105.00 18.39 14.78
CA LYS A 180 106.20 18.71 14.03
C LYS A 180 107.01 19.75 14.75
#